data_85f21899dd5d0afe9f0be85adb77c596
#
_entry.id   85f21899dd5d0afe9f0be85adb77c596
#
_cell.length_a   1.000
_cell.length_b   1.000
_cell.length_c   1.000
_cell.angle_alpha   90.00
_cell.angle_beta   90.00
_cell.angle_gamma   90.00
#
_symmetry.space_group_name_H-M   'P 1'
#
loop_
_entity.id
_entity.type
_entity.pdbx_description
1 polymer ?
#
loop_
_entity_poly.entity_id
_entity_poly.type
_entity_poly.pdbx_seq_one_letter_code
_entity_poly.pdbx_strand_id
1 'polypeptide(L)'
;GVMMGPIMGPSLGAWLTETYSWHWVFFVNLPFGIITVAGLLIFMDETKLNTGLQFDWFGFTALAIGIGSLQLALDRGEQLDWLESWEIVIELIVSGTGFYYFFAHSFTTKRPFVQFAIFKDRNFATALIFMVVIGVVLFSTMALASPLFQNAYGYPILTAGLLLATRGGGTFMAMMMVSRLMSYFEARTLIATGLSLMAFTLYEMTGWTADVAVQTIVINSVVQGFGLGLVFVPLSTAAFMTLPNHLRTDGTSMLTVVRNVASSIGISIVIAQLTRGTTRVHAVLAEHINPFNNALQMPNVTSSINLNTDMGRATMD
;
A
#
# COMPACT_ATOMS: atom_id res chain seq x y z
N GLY A 1 15.16 11.57 -4.51
CA GLY A 1 15.27 10.27 -5.25
C GLY A 1 14.24 9.23 -4.85
N VAL A 2 13.98 9.05 -3.55
CA VAL A 2 13.11 7.94 -3.04
C VAL A 2 11.68 7.99 -3.59
N MET A 3 11.16 9.16 -3.91
CA MET A 3 9.78 9.32 -4.40
C MET A 3 9.64 9.27 -5.93
N MET A 4 10.74 9.17 -6.67
CA MET A 4 10.67 8.97 -8.13
C MET A 4 10.06 7.60 -8.48
N GLY A 5 10.36 6.56 -7.70
CA GLY A 5 9.81 5.23 -7.91
C GLY A 5 8.29 5.17 -7.91
N PRO A 6 7.60 5.60 -6.83
CA PRO A 6 6.14 5.65 -6.79
C PRO A 6 5.49 6.56 -7.85
N ILE A 7 6.21 7.60 -8.32
CA ILE A 7 5.71 8.50 -9.36
C ILE A 7 5.77 7.84 -10.73
N MET A 8 6.94 7.32 -11.09
CA MET A 8 7.18 6.74 -12.41
C MET A 8 6.75 5.28 -12.52
N GLY A 9 6.69 4.55 -11.39
CA GLY A 9 6.42 3.12 -11.36
C GLY A 9 5.15 2.72 -12.11
N PRO A 10 3.98 3.26 -11.76
CA PRO A 10 2.73 2.89 -12.43
C PRO A 10 2.72 3.18 -13.93
N SER A 11 3.20 4.35 -14.34
CA SER A 11 3.22 4.74 -15.77
C SER A 11 4.26 3.96 -16.56
N LEU A 12 5.47 3.82 -16.02
CA LEU A 12 6.54 3.05 -16.67
C LEU A 12 6.18 1.56 -16.73
N GLY A 13 5.64 1.00 -15.64
CA GLY A 13 5.19 -0.38 -15.59
C GLY A 13 4.07 -0.67 -16.58
N ALA A 14 3.08 0.22 -16.68
CA ALA A 14 1.99 0.10 -17.64
C ALA A 14 2.51 0.17 -19.10
N TRP A 15 3.38 1.13 -19.41
CA TRP A 15 3.99 1.27 -20.73
C TRP A 15 4.83 0.04 -21.13
N LEU A 16 5.67 -0.46 -20.22
CA LEU A 16 6.48 -1.65 -20.46
C LEU A 16 5.61 -2.91 -20.68
N THR A 17 4.54 -3.06 -19.91
CA THR A 17 3.63 -4.19 -20.01
C THR A 17 2.88 -4.17 -21.33
N GLU A 18 2.42 -3.01 -21.78
CA GLU A 18 1.65 -2.85 -23.02
C GLU A 18 2.55 -2.93 -24.27
N THR A 19 3.76 -2.35 -24.23
CA THR A 19 4.65 -2.27 -25.40
C THR A 19 5.47 -3.54 -25.61
N TYR A 20 5.88 -4.20 -24.53
CA TYR A 20 6.77 -5.37 -24.60
C TYR A 20 6.12 -6.59 -23.96
N SER A 21 6.17 -6.68 -22.61
CA SER A 21 5.50 -7.69 -21.80
C SER A 21 5.67 -7.35 -20.32
N TRP A 22 4.86 -7.98 -19.45
CA TRP A 22 4.96 -7.78 -17.99
C TRP A 22 6.35 -8.14 -17.41
N HIS A 23 7.12 -9.02 -18.07
CA HIS A 23 8.48 -9.39 -17.63
C HIS A 23 9.43 -8.20 -17.60
N TRP A 24 9.26 -7.25 -18.51
CA TRP A 24 10.12 -6.06 -18.59
C TRP A 24 10.01 -5.14 -17.39
N VAL A 25 8.92 -5.21 -16.63
CA VAL A 25 8.77 -4.50 -15.35
C VAL A 25 9.83 -4.94 -14.34
N PHE A 26 10.25 -6.20 -14.41
CA PHE A 26 11.35 -6.73 -13.58
C PHE A 26 12.72 -6.43 -14.19
N PHE A 27 12.87 -6.62 -15.48
CA PHE A 27 14.16 -6.42 -16.16
C PHE A 27 14.64 -4.97 -16.13
N VAL A 28 13.74 -3.99 -16.12
CA VAL A 28 14.11 -2.58 -16.02
C VAL A 28 14.86 -2.27 -14.70
N ASN A 29 14.66 -3.04 -13.65
CA ASN A 29 15.38 -2.85 -12.39
C ASN A 29 16.85 -3.31 -12.43
N LEU A 30 17.22 -4.21 -13.37
CA LEU A 30 18.60 -4.72 -13.47
C LEU A 30 19.62 -3.62 -13.78
N PRO A 31 19.48 -2.79 -14.83
CA PRO A 31 20.43 -1.72 -15.11
C PRO A 31 20.52 -0.72 -13.96
N PHE A 32 19.40 -0.34 -13.34
CA PHE A 32 19.41 0.57 -12.19
C PHE A 32 20.10 -0.07 -10.97
N GLY A 33 19.86 -1.36 -10.73
CA GLY A 33 20.56 -2.11 -9.67
C GLY A 33 22.06 -2.15 -9.90
N ILE A 34 22.53 -2.46 -11.11
CA ILE A 34 23.94 -2.49 -11.48
C ILE A 34 24.59 -1.12 -11.30
N ILE A 35 23.95 -0.05 -11.82
CA ILE A 35 24.45 1.33 -11.66
C ILE A 35 24.52 1.72 -10.19
N THR A 36 23.53 1.35 -9.39
CA THR A 36 23.51 1.65 -7.95
C THR A 36 24.65 0.95 -7.23
N VAL A 37 24.84 -0.35 -7.46
CA VAL A 37 25.95 -1.13 -6.85
C VAL A 37 27.30 -0.57 -7.31
N ALA A 38 27.48 -0.32 -8.59
CA ALA A 38 28.72 0.28 -9.11
C ALA A 38 28.98 1.67 -8.50
N GLY A 39 27.93 2.50 -8.39
CA GLY A 39 28.05 3.81 -7.75
C GLY A 39 28.43 3.73 -6.27
N LEU A 40 27.85 2.80 -5.52
CA LEU A 40 28.22 2.56 -4.13
C LEU A 40 29.67 2.12 -4.00
N LEU A 41 30.14 1.21 -4.85
CA LEU A 41 31.51 0.71 -4.82
C LEU A 41 32.55 1.77 -5.22
N ILE A 42 32.18 2.71 -6.09
CA ILE A 42 33.11 3.75 -6.59
C ILE A 42 33.16 4.98 -5.67
N PHE A 43 31.99 5.41 -5.15
CA PHE A 43 31.84 6.71 -4.48
C PHE A 43 31.70 6.61 -2.96
N MET A 44 31.49 5.43 -2.41
CA MET A 44 31.29 5.28 -0.98
C MET A 44 32.59 4.88 -0.30
N ASP A 45 33.06 5.74 0.62
CA ASP A 45 34.20 5.41 1.45
C ASP A 45 33.89 4.29 2.44
N GLU A 46 34.80 3.36 2.63
CA GLU A 46 34.66 2.30 3.61
C GLU A 46 34.66 2.88 5.03
N THR A 47 33.55 2.71 5.73
CA THR A 47 33.46 2.99 7.16
C THR A 47 34.14 1.88 7.96
N LYS A 48 34.85 2.27 9.04
CA LYS A 48 35.51 1.29 9.94
C LYS A 48 34.49 0.29 10.44
N LEU A 49 34.70 -0.99 10.15
CA LEU A 49 33.89 -2.09 10.65
C LEU A 49 33.91 -2.09 12.18
N ASN A 50 32.72 -1.99 12.78
CA ASN A 50 32.61 -2.15 14.22
C ASN A 50 32.51 -3.65 14.54
N THR A 51 33.68 -4.30 14.66
CA THR A 51 33.79 -5.75 14.90
C THR A 51 33.25 -6.22 16.26
N GLY A 52 32.89 -5.29 17.16
CA GLY A 52 32.29 -5.60 18.47
C GLY A 52 30.77 -5.74 18.45
N LEU A 53 30.10 -5.54 17.32
CA LEU A 53 28.66 -5.72 17.19
C LEU A 53 28.34 -7.18 16.83
N GLN A 54 27.73 -7.89 17.76
CA GLN A 54 27.14 -9.20 17.48
C GLN A 54 25.71 -8.99 16.96
N PHE A 55 25.45 -9.51 15.77
CA PHE A 55 24.10 -9.46 15.18
C PHE A 55 23.19 -10.47 15.89
N ASP A 56 22.03 -10.03 16.31
CA ASP A 56 21.02 -10.88 16.94
C ASP A 56 20.23 -11.69 15.90
N TRP A 57 20.85 -12.79 15.45
CA TRP A 57 20.25 -13.69 14.45
C TRP A 57 18.93 -14.30 14.91
N PHE A 58 18.82 -14.62 16.21
CA PHE A 58 17.58 -15.22 16.74
C PHE A 58 16.43 -14.21 16.74
N GLY A 59 16.66 -13.00 17.25
CA GLY A 59 15.64 -11.95 17.25
C GLY A 59 15.24 -11.57 15.83
N PHE A 60 16.21 -11.44 14.92
CA PHE A 60 15.95 -11.17 13.50
C PHE A 60 15.09 -12.26 12.86
N THR A 61 15.47 -13.53 13.01
CA THR A 61 14.75 -14.66 12.39
C THR A 61 13.35 -14.82 12.95
N ALA A 62 13.19 -14.70 14.27
CA ALA A 62 11.88 -14.76 14.91
C ALA A 62 10.94 -13.65 14.43
N LEU A 63 11.45 -12.41 14.31
CA LEU A 63 10.69 -11.28 13.79
C LEU A 63 10.36 -11.47 12.31
N ALA A 64 11.33 -11.91 11.50
CA ALA A 64 11.14 -12.13 10.07
C ALA A 64 10.08 -13.21 9.79
N ILE A 65 10.12 -14.32 10.54
CA ILE A 65 9.08 -15.38 10.46
C ILE A 65 7.73 -14.81 10.91
N GLY A 66 7.69 -14.10 12.04
CA GLY A 66 6.46 -13.52 12.56
C GLY A 66 5.78 -12.58 11.57
N ILE A 67 6.53 -11.63 11.02
CA ILE A 67 6.01 -10.66 10.03
C ILE A 67 5.71 -11.34 8.71
N GLY A 68 6.61 -12.20 8.20
CA GLY A 68 6.44 -12.87 6.91
C GLY A 68 5.19 -13.76 6.88
N SER A 69 4.97 -14.57 7.93
CA SER A 69 3.76 -15.39 8.03
C SER A 69 2.50 -14.55 8.21
N LEU A 70 2.55 -13.44 8.98
CA LEU A 70 1.43 -12.51 9.08
C LEU A 70 1.09 -11.89 7.72
N GLN A 71 2.11 -11.47 6.98
CA GLN A 71 1.96 -10.90 5.65
C GLN A 71 1.26 -11.88 4.69
N LEU A 72 1.73 -13.13 4.64
CA LEU A 72 1.14 -14.17 3.79
C LEU A 72 -0.33 -14.43 4.17
N ALA A 73 -0.62 -14.56 5.47
CA ALA A 73 -1.99 -14.74 5.94
C ALA A 73 -2.92 -13.56 5.56
N LEU A 74 -2.42 -12.33 5.64
CA LEU A 74 -3.19 -11.15 5.26
C LEU A 74 -3.39 -11.04 3.74
N ASP A 75 -2.37 -11.35 2.95
CA ASP A 75 -2.43 -11.24 1.49
C ASP A 75 -3.34 -12.31 0.85
N ARG A 76 -3.41 -13.50 1.46
CA ARG A 76 -4.18 -14.64 0.92
C ARG A 76 -5.46 -14.95 1.68
N GLY A 77 -5.68 -14.30 2.83
CA GLY A 77 -6.80 -14.58 3.72
C GLY A 77 -8.16 -14.56 3.04
N GLU A 78 -8.44 -13.53 2.24
CA GLU A 78 -9.73 -13.40 1.53
C GLU A 78 -9.90 -14.45 0.42
N GLN A 79 -8.82 -14.85 -0.25
CA GLN A 79 -8.87 -15.85 -1.32
C GLN A 79 -9.08 -17.28 -0.80
N LEU A 80 -8.71 -17.51 0.46
CA LEU A 80 -8.73 -18.82 1.11
C LEU A 80 -9.75 -18.92 2.25
N ASP A 81 -10.72 -17.99 2.29
CA ASP A 81 -11.80 -17.94 3.29
C ASP A 81 -11.29 -17.90 4.76
N TRP A 82 -10.17 -17.19 4.99
CA TRP A 82 -9.61 -16.92 6.30
C TRP A 82 -9.43 -18.17 7.16
N LEU A 83 -10.12 -18.23 8.31
CA LEU A 83 -9.96 -19.30 9.29
C LEU A 83 -10.55 -20.67 8.85
N GLU A 84 -11.22 -20.74 7.72
CA GLU A 84 -11.69 -22.01 7.15
C GLU A 84 -10.55 -22.75 6.44
N SER A 85 -9.48 -22.03 6.05
CA SER A 85 -8.29 -22.63 5.44
C SER A 85 -7.25 -23.02 6.49
N TRP A 86 -6.82 -24.28 6.46
CA TRP A 86 -5.70 -24.76 7.28
C TRP A 86 -4.39 -24.00 7.00
N GLU A 87 -4.18 -23.54 5.79
CA GLU A 87 -3.01 -22.75 5.40
C GLU A 87 -2.95 -21.46 6.20
N ILE A 88 -4.03 -20.68 6.19
CA ILE A 88 -4.11 -19.40 6.94
C ILE A 88 -3.99 -19.63 8.45
N VAL A 89 -4.61 -20.68 8.98
CA VAL A 89 -4.50 -21.02 10.41
C VAL A 89 -3.05 -21.34 10.79
N ILE A 90 -2.34 -22.11 9.98
CA ILE A 90 -0.92 -22.42 10.20
C ILE A 90 -0.07 -21.15 10.15
N GLU A 91 -0.28 -20.31 9.14
CA GLU A 91 0.45 -19.03 8.99
C GLU A 91 0.24 -18.12 10.19
N LEU A 92 -0.99 -18.01 10.70
CA LEU A 92 -1.30 -17.23 11.90
C LEU A 92 -0.65 -17.82 13.16
N ILE A 93 -0.64 -19.15 13.31
CA ILE A 93 0.04 -19.83 14.45
C ILE A 93 1.56 -19.58 14.36
N VAL A 94 2.16 -19.75 13.18
CA VAL A 94 3.58 -19.50 12.95
C VAL A 94 3.92 -18.04 13.23
N SER A 95 3.09 -17.12 12.77
CA SER A 95 3.22 -15.68 13.05
C SER A 95 3.18 -15.38 14.55
N GLY A 96 2.14 -15.86 15.25
CA GLY A 96 2.00 -15.67 16.68
C GLY A 96 3.18 -16.27 17.48
N THR A 97 3.65 -17.43 17.06
CA THR A 97 4.82 -18.09 17.66
C THR A 97 6.11 -17.29 17.40
N GLY A 98 6.29 -16.79 16.18
CA GLY A 98 7.42 -15.92 15.81
C GLY A 98 7.47 -14.65 16.63
N PHE A 99 6.34 -13.94 16.77
CA PHE A 99 6.25 -12.75 17.63
C PHE A 99 6.47 -13.08 19.10
N TYR A 100 5.92 -14.18 19.61
CA TYR A 100 6.15 -14.61 20.98
C TYR A 100 7.64 -14.80 21.28
N TYR A 101 8.35 -15.56 20.45
CA TYR A 101 9.79 -15.76 20.62
C TYR A 101 10.59 -14.46 20.45
N PHE A 102 10.21 -13.62 19.50
CA PHE A 102 10.83 -12.32 19.31
C PHE A 102 10.70 -11.45 20.58
N PHE A 103 9.52 -11.29 21.13
CA PHE A 103 9.33 -10.49 22.33
C PHE A 103 10.01 -11.12 23.55
N ALA A 104 9.84 -12.42 23.77
CA ALA A 104 10.49 -13.13 24.88
C ALA A 104 12.01 -12.98 24.84
N HIS A 105 12.62 -13.16 23.66
CA HIS A 105 14.06 -12.98 23.46
C HIS A 105 14.49 -11.52 23.66
N SER A 106 13.78 -10.59 23.09
CA SER A 106 14.11 -9.16 23.13
C SER A 106 14.06 -8.57 24.53
N PHE A 107 13.20 -9.10 25.43
CA PHE A 107 13.16 -8.68 26.82
C PHE A 107 14.24 -9.31 27.70
N THR A 108 14.83 -10.44 27.27
CA THR A 108 15.84 -11.16 28.04
C THR A 108 17.27 -10.87 27.58
N THR A 109 17.43 -10.42 26.34
CA THR A 109 18.74 -10.18 25.71
C THR A 109 19.24 -8.76 25.99
N LYS A 110 20.54 -8.62 26.27
CA LYS A 110 21.18 -7.31 26.52
C LYS A 110 21.26 -6.42 25.29
N ARG A 111 21.30 -7.00 24.11
CA ARG A 111 21.37 -6.31 22.82
C ARG A 111 20.37 -6.94 21.84
N PRO A 112 19.08 -6.64 21.98
CA PRO A 112 18.05 -7.16 21.10
C PRO A 112 18.17 -6.56 19.68
N PHE A 113 17.66 -7.29 18.69
CA PHE A 113 17.61 -6.83 17.30
C PHE A 113 16.89 -5.48 17.15
N VAL A 114 15.79 -5.27 17.89
CA VAL A 114 15.09 -3.98 17.97
C VAL A 114 15.23 -3.44 19.40
N GLN A 115 15.77 -2.24 19.53
CA GLN A 115 15.89 -1.58 20.82
C GLN A 115 14.57 -0.92 21.21
N PHE A 116 13.84 -1.49 22.18
CA PHE A 116 12.56 -0.94 22.66
C PHE A 116 12.66 0.47 23.26
N ALA A 117 13.88 0.98 23.49
CA ALA A 117 14.10 2.35 23.92
C ALA A 117 13.54 3.38 22.94
N ILE A 118 13.41 3.04 21.65
CA ILE A 118 12.82 3.90 20.63
C ILE A 118 11.36 4.26 20.92
N PHE A 119 10.60 3.37 21.52
CA PHE A 119 9.18 3.60 21.87
C PHE A 119 8.97 4.53 23.07
N LYS A 120 10.03 4.82 23.85
CA LYS A 120 9.98 5.80 24.95
C LYS A 120 9.96 7.24 24.46
N ASP A 121 10.44 7.48 23.23
CA ASP A 121 10.38 8.79 22.62
C ASP A 121 8.95 9.06 22.11
N ARG A 122 8.31 10.12 22.65
CA ARG A 122 6.92 10.46 22.33
C ARG A 122 6.76 10.85 20.85
N ASN A 123 7.74 11.56 20.29
CA ASN A 123 7.65 11.98 18.89
C ASN A 123 7.75 10.78 17.97
N PHE A 124 8.68 9.87 18.25
CA PHE A 124 8.83 8.64 17.49
C PHE A 124 7.60 7.72 17.61
N ALA A 125 7.09 7.48 18.83
CA ALA A 125 5.89 6.67 19.04
C ALA A 125 4.65 7.26 18.34
N THR A 126 4.48 8.58 18.39
CA THR A 126 3.41 9.26 17.67
C THR A 126 3.59 9.13 16.15
N ALA A 127 4.82 9.25 15.64
CA ALA A 127 5.12 9.07 14.23
C ALA A 127 4.82 7.66 13.74
N LEU A 128 5.04 6.62 14.56
CA LEU A 128 4.66 5.24 14.23
C LEU A 128 3.14 5.10 14.04
N ILE A 129 2.34 5.70 14.91
CA ILE A 129 0.87 5.68 14.77
C ILE A 129 0.44 6.33 13.45
N PHE A 130 0.98 7.50 13.14
CA PHE A 130 0.70 8.16 11.85
C PHE A 130 1.19 7.35 10.66
N MET A 131 2.33 6.63 10.80
CA MET A 131 2.84 5.76 9.75
C MET A 131 1.91 4.58 9.48
N VAL A 132 1.25 4.03 10.52
CA VAL A 132 0.17 3.04 10.35
C VAL A 132 -0.97 3.62 9.51
N VAL A 133 -1.46 4.81 9.87
CA VAL A 133 -2.56 5.47 9.12
C VAL A 133 -2.16 5.70 7.65
N ILE A 134 -0.96 6.21 7.41
CA ILE A 134 -0.43 6.43 6.05
C ILE A 134 -0.32 5.10 5.30
N GLY A 135 0.23 4.07 5.94
CA GLY A 135 0.37 2.73 5.36
C GLY A 135 -0.98 2.18 4.89
N VAL A 136 -1.96 2.16 5.79
CA VAL A 136 -3.31 1.71 5.48
C VAL A 136 -3.92 2.52 4.34
N VAL A 137 -3.97 3.84 4.44
CA VAL A 137 -4.67 4.69 3.46
C VAL A 137 -4.00 4.68 2.10
N LEU A 138 -2.67 4.86 2.06
CA LEU A 138 -1.92 4.97 0.82
C LEU A 138 -1.99 3.69 -0.01
N PHE A 139 -1.64 2.56 0.61
CA PHE A 139 -1.51 1.30 -0.14
C PHE A 139 -2.85 0.67 -0.46
N SER A 140 -3.86 0.79 0.41
CA SER A 140 -5.23 0.34 0.10
C SER A 140 -5.82 1.11 -1.08
N THR A 141 -5.65 2.43 -1.11
CA THR A 141 -6.12 3.23 -2.26
C THR A 141 -5.37 2.90 -3.54
N MET A 142 -4.06 2.61 -3.48
CA MET A 142 -3.31 2.19 -4.67
C MET A 142 -3.75 0.81 -5.16
N ALA A 143 -3.98 -0.13 -4.25
CA ALA A 143 -4.42 -1.47 -4.60
C ALA A 143 -5.80 -1.48 -5.27
N LEU A 144 -6.73 -0.62 -4.82
CA LEU A 144 -8.06 -0.51 -5.40
C LEU A 144 -8.13 0.32 -6.67
N ALA A 145 -7.29 1.35 -6.80
CA ALA A 145 -7.39 2.28 -7.92
C ALA A 145 -7.11 1.62 -9.27
N SER A 146 -6.17 0.67 -9.32
CA SER A 146 -5.85 -0.04 -10.57
C SER A 146 -7.02 -0.90 -11.09
N PRO A 147 -7.63 -1.80 -10.29
CA PRO A 147 -8.83 -2.53 -10.68
C PRO A 147 -10.02 -1.61 -10.98
N LEU A 148 -10.21 -0.54 -10.21
CA LEU A 148 -11.27 0.43 -10.43
C LEU A 148 -11.17 1.05 -11.84
N PHE A 149 -9.99 1.53 -12.22
CA PHE A 149 -9.80 2.16 -13.53
C PHE A 149 -9.89 1.18 -14.68
N GLN A 150 -9.40 -0.05 -14.52
CA GLN A 150 -9.39 -1.05 -15.59
C GLN A 150 -10.72 -1.80 -15.70
N ASN A 151 -11.27 -2.28 -14.59
CA ASN A 151 -12.45 -3.16 -14.60
C ASN A 151 -13.76 -2.38 -14.54
N ALA A 152 -13.85 -1.31 -13.71
CA ALA A 152 -15.08 -0.55 -13.56
C ALA A 152 -15.24 0.56 -14.61
N TYR A 153 -14.14 1.25 -14.95
CA TYR A 153 -14.16 2.33 -15.96
C TYR A 153 -13.70 1.89 -17.35
N GLY A 154 -13.19 0.67 -17.51
CA GLY A 154 -12.75 0.13 -18.80
C GLY A 154 -11.53 0.83 -19.42
N TYR A 155 -10.73 1.54 -18.61
CA TYR A 155 -9.55 2.21 -19.14
C TYR A 155 -8.45 1.21 -19.52
N PRO A 156 -7.75 1.41 -20.65
CA PRO A 156 -6.55 0.66 -20.99
C PRO A 156 -5.49 0.75 -19.90
N ILE A 157 -4.64 -0.26 -19.80
CA ILE A 157 -3.58 -0.37 -18.76
C ILE A 157 -2.71 0.89 -18.72
N LEU A 158 -2.31 1.41 -19.89
CA LEU A 158 -1.50 2.62 -19.99
C LEU A 158 -2.22 3.84 -19.42
N THR A 159 -3.50 4.03 -19.77
CA THR A 159 -4.31 5.15 -19.26
C THR A 159 -4.47 5.06 -17.75
N ALA A 160 -4.79 3.88 -17.23
CA ALA A 160 -4.89 3.65 -15.79
C ALA A 160 -3.56 3.95 -15.07
N GLY A 161 -2.43 3.51 -15.65
CA GLY A 161 -1.09 3.80 -15.13
C GLY A 161 -0.75 5.29 -15.13
N LEU A 162 -1.12 6.03 -16.19
CA LEU A 162 -0.94 7.47 -16.27
C LEU A 162 -1.79 8.22 -15.24
N LEU A 163 -3.04 7.81 -15.03
CA LEU A 163 -3.92 8.37 -13.99
C LEU A 163 -3.33 8.17 -12.59
N LEU A 164 -2.81 6.99 -12.30
CA LEU A 164 -2.11 6.72 -11.04
C LEU A 164 -0.84 7.55 -10.87
N ALA A 165 -0.10 7.81 -11.94
CA ALA A 165 1.12 8.62 -11.90
C ALA A 165 0.86 10.08 -11.51
N THR A 166 -0.35 10.63 -11.78
CA THR A 166 -0.70 12.00 -11.40
C THR A 166 -0.63 12.24 -9.90
N ARG A 167 -0.93 11.22 -9.09
CA ARG A 167 -0.74 11.24 -7.63
C ARG A 167 0.72 11.46 -7.26
N GLY A 168 1.63 10.79 -7.96
CA GLY A 168 3.06 10.98 -7.78
C GLY A 168 3.49 12.42 -8.09
N GLY A 169 2.94 13.01 -9.15
CA GLY A 169 3.16 14.42 -9.50
C GLY A 169 2.76 15.36 -8.35
N GLY A 170 1.58 15.15 -7.75
CA GLY A 170 1.15 15.91 -6.56
C GLY A 170 2.10 15.76 -5.38
N THR A 171 2.55 14.53 -5.10
CA THR A 171 3.52 14.27 -4.02
C THR A 171 4.85 14.99 -4.27
N PHE A 172 5.33 14.97 -5.51
CA PHE A 172 6.56 15.67 -5.89
C PHE A 172 6.45 17.19 -5.68
N MET A 173 5.35 17.78 -6.12
CA MET A 173 5.08 19.22 -5.91
C MET A 173 5.07 19.58 -4.42
N ALA A 174 4.38 18.79 -3.59
CA ALA A 174 4.36 19.00 -2.15
C ALA A 174 5.77 18.91 -1.53
N MET A 175 6.58 17.93 -1.95
CA MET A 175 7.94 17.77 -1.44
C MET A 175 8.88 18.92 -1.81
N MET A 176 8.71 19.52 -2.98
CA MET A 176 9.46 20.74 -3.33
C MET A 176 9.09 21.93 -2.45
N MET A 177 7.81 22.01 -2.07
CA MET A 177 7.31 23.14 -1.28
C MET A 177 7.49 22.93 0.21
N VAL A 178 7.48 21.70 0.70
CA VAL A 178 7.41 21.38 2.13
C VAL A 178 8.60 21.92 2.92
N SER A 179 9.80 21.95 2.34
CA SER A 179 11.00 22.53 3.00
C SER A 179 10.83 24.01 3.29
N ARG A 180 10.20 24.76 2.39
CA ARG A 180 9.86 26.17 2.62
C ARG A 180 8.69 26.32 3.60
N LEU A 181 7.67 25.49 3.47
CA LEU A 181 6.51 25.53 4.36
C LEU A 181 6.89 25.23 5.81
N MET A 182 7.83 24.33 6.07
CA MET A 182 8.33 24.03 7.41
C MET A 182 9.11 25.18 8.05
N SER A 183 9.55 26.19 7.30
CA SER A 183 10.14 27.40 7.89
C SER A 183 9.09 28.44 8.37
N TYR A 184 7.85 28.33 7.90
CA TYR A 184 6.74 29.22 8.25
C TYR A 184 5.68 28.56 9.13
N PHE A 185 5.50 27.25 9.01
CA PHE A 185 4.45 26.49 9.69
C PHE A 185 5.04 25.36 10.51
N GLU A 186 4.43 25.07 11.64
CA GLU A 186 4.79 23.91 12.46
C GLU A 186 4.50 22.59 11.73
N ALA A 187 5.33 21.58 11.97
CA ALA A 187 5.15 20.24 11.41
C ALA A 187 3.74 19.67 11.65
N ARG A 188 3.16 19.96 12.84
CA ARG A 188 1.79 19.53 13.21
C ARG A 188 0.73 20.06 12.25
N THR A 189 0.81 21.35 11.91
CA THR A 189 -0.14 21.99 11.00
C THR A 189 -0.05 21.39 9.60
N LEU A 190 1.17 21.15 9.10
CA LEU A 190 1.38 20.56 7.79
C LEU A 190 0.86 19.11 7.73
N ILE A 191 1.12 18.31 8.77
CA ILE A 191 0.59 16.94 8.88
C ILE A 191 -0.95 16.97 8.92
N ALA A 192 -1.54 17.82 9.76
CA ALA A 192 -3.00 17.94 9.85
C ALA A 192 -3.63 18.36 8.51
N THR A 193 -3.05 19.36 7.84
CA THR A 193 -3.51 19.82 6.51
C THR A 193 -3.41 18.72 5.47
N GLY A 194 -2.27 17.99 5.43
CA GLY A 194 -2.07 16.90 4.49
C GLY A 194 -3.05 15.75 4.72
N LEU A 195 -3.29 15.33 5.97
CA LEU A 195 -4.29 14.32 6.31
C LEU A 195 -5.71 14.78 5.97
N SER A 196 -6.05 16.04 6.21
CA SER A 196 -7.36 16.60 5.85
C SER A 196 -7.59 16.58 4.34
N LEU A 197 -6.56 16.92 3.54
CA LEU A 197 -6.63 16.84 2.07
C LEU A 197 -6.83 15.40 1.61
N MET A 198 -6.10 14.45 2.20
CA MET A 198 -6.27 13.02 1.88
C MET A 198 -7.67 12.53 2.25
N ALA A 199 -8.19 12.90 3.43
CA ALA A 199 -9.54 12.53 3.85
C ALA A 199 -10.61 13.14 2.92
N PHE A 200 -10.43 14.40 2.52
CA PHE A 200 -11.33 15.07 1.59
C PHE A 200 -11.37 14.38 0.22
N THR A 201 -10.22 14.03 -0.34
CA THR A 201 -10.16 13.34 -1.64
C THR A 201 -10.76 11.94 -1.58
N LEU A 202 -10.58 11.21 -0.48
CA LEU A 202 -11.21 9.91 -0.28
C LEU A 202 -12.74 10.06 -0.14
N TYR A 203 -13.20 11.08 0.54
CA TYR A 203 -14.62 11.38 0.65
C TYR A 203 -15.23 11.72 -0.72
N GLU A 204 -14.56 12.54 -1.53
CA GLU A 204 -14.99 12.86 -2.90
C GLU A 204 -15.12 11.58 -3.76
N MET A 205 -14.18 10.64 -3.63
CA MET A 205 -14.24 9.36 -4.36
C MET A 205 -15.49 8.54 -4.04
N THR A 206 -16.11 8.69 -2.87
CA THR A 206 -17.35 7.97 -2.54
C THR A 206 -18.55 8.38 -3.41
N GLY A 207 -18.50 9.57 -3.98
CA GLY A 207 -19.53 10.09 -4.90
C GLY A 207 -19.26 9.79 -6.38
N TRP A 208 -18.19 9.09 -6.71
CA TRP A 208 -17.87 8.79 -8.11
C TRP A 208 -18.87 7.81 -8.71
N THR A 209 -19.29 8.12 -9.93
CA THR A 209 -20.15 7.28 -10.76
C THR A 209 -19.34 6.68 -11.91
N ALA A 210 -19.93 5.75 -12.67
CA ALA A 210 -19.27 5.15 -13.83
C ALA A 210 -18.85 6.19 -14.91
N ASP A 211 -19.50 7.36 -14.95
CA ASP A 211 -19.26 8.43 -15.94
C ASP A 211 -18.41 9.57 -15.37
N VAL A 212 -17.61 9.33 -14.34
CA VAL A 212 -16.74 10.37 -13.76
C VAL A 212 -15.76 10.92 -14.80
N ALA A 213 -15.65 12.24 -14.89
CA ALA A 213 -14.74 12.89 -15.82
C ALA A 213 -13.27 12.60 -15.47
N VAL A 214 -12.45 12.30 -16.46
CA VAL A 214 -11.00 12.08 -16.29
C VAL A 214 -10.34 13.23 -15.55
N GLN A 215 -10.76 14.47 -15.81
CA GLN A 215 -10.24 15.65 -15.14
C GLN A 215 -10.46 15.60 -13.63
N THR A 216 -11.62 15.13 -13.17
CA THR A 216 -11.92 14.95 -11.73
C THR A 216 -10.99 13.93 -11.11
N ILE A 217 -10.76 12.80 -11.78
CA ILE A 217 -9.81 11.77 -11.33
C ILE A 217 -8.40 12.33 -11.18
N VAL A 218 -7.94 13.09 -12.18
CA VAL A 218 -6.59 13.72 -12.19
C VAL A 218 -6.46 14.72 -11.05
N ILE A 219 -7.41 15.65 -10.89
CA ILE A 219 -7.38 16.66 -9.83
C ILE A 219 -7.39 15.99 -8.45
N ASN A 220 -8.31 15.05 -8.23
CA ASN A 220 -8.40 14.29 -6.98
C ASN A 220 -7.08 13.58 -6.67
N SER A 221 -6.49 12.87 -7.65
CA SER A 221 -5.23 12.17 -7.50
C SER A 221 -4.06 13.11 -7.18
N VAL A 222 -3.97 14.26 -7.85
CA VAL A 222 -2.92 15.28 -7.57
C VAL A 222 -3.09 15.83 -6.15
N VAL A 223 -4.31 16.19 -5.74
CA VAL A 223 -4.58 16.72 -4.40
C VAL A 223 -4.26 15.67 -3.33
N GLN A 224 -4.63 14.41 -3.55
CA GLN A 224 -4.32 13.30 -2.64
C GLN A 224 -2.80 13.10 -2.51
N GLY A 225 -2.07 13.12 -3.63
CA GLY A 225 -0.63 13.04 -3.65
C GLY A 225 0.03 14.22 -2.95
N PHE A 226 -0.48 15.43 -3.17
CA PHE A 226 -0.01 16.65 -2.49
C PHE A 226 -0.19 16.54 -0.98
N GLY A 227 -1.36 16.07 -0.52
CA GLY A 227 -1.61 15.78 0.89
C GLY A 227 -0.60 14.79 1.47
N LEU A 228 -0.30 13.71 0.75
CA LEU A 228 0.71 12.72 1.15
C LEU A 228 2.10 13.33 1.34
N GLY A 229 2.55 14.16 0.40
CA GLY A 229 3.85 14.83 0.49
C GLY A 229 3.96 15.79 1.68
N LEU A 230 2.85 16.49 2.01
CA LEU A 230 2.77 17.36 3.19
C LEU A 230 2.82 16.57 4.51
N VAL A 231 2.42 15.31 4.53
CA VAL A 231 2.48 14.47 5.74
C VAL A 231 3.84 13.81 5.87
N PHE A 232 4.33 13.18 4.81
CA PHE A 232 5.47 12.26 4.88
C PHE A 232 6.77 12.91 5.33
N VAL A 233 7.10 14.09 4.78
CA VAL A 233 8.37 14.79 5.10
C VAL A 233 8.37 15.36 6.51
N PRO A 234 7.36 16.16 6.95
CA PRO A 234 7.32 16.64 8.32
C PRO A 234 7.25 15.53 9.37
N LEU A 235 6.52 14.45 9.08
CA LEU A 235 6.41 13.30 9.97
C LEU A 235 7.77 12.60 10.15
N SER A 236 8.47 12.34 9.06
CA SER A 236 9.81 11.73 9.11
C SER A 236 10.79 12.62 9.88
N THR A 237 10.75 13.94 9.65
CA THR A 237 11.61 14.90 10.36
C THR A 237 11.28 14.92 11.86
N ALA A 238 10.00 14.97 12.22
CA ALA A 238 9.56 15.00 13.61
C ALA A 238 9.90 13.70 14.36
N ALA A 239 9.81 12.55 13.68
CA ALA A 239 10.14 11.26 14.25
C ALA A 239 11.60 11.16 14.73
N PHE A 240 12.53 11.78 14.00
CA PHE A 240 13.96 11.70 14.29
C PHE A 240 14.52 12.91 15.03
N MET A 241 13.72 13.95 15.26
CA MET A 241 14.18 15.20 15.87
C MET A 241 14.68 15.01 17.30
N THR A 242 14.00 14.20 18.09
CA THR A 242 14.33 13.91 19.50
C THR A 242 15.04 12.58 19.71
N LEU A 243 15.07 11.72 18.67
CA LEU A 243 15.65 10.39 18.76
C LEU A 243 17.19 10.47 18.78
N PRO A 244 17.89 9.83 19.75
CA PRO A 244 19.35 9.75 19.80
C PRO A 244 19.94 9.16 18.51
N ASN A 245 21.10 9.67 18.11
CA ASN A 245 21.74 9.27 16.84
C ASN A 245 21.97 7.74 16.71
N HIS A 246 22.31 7.08 17.81
CA HIS A 246 22.56 5.63 17.81
C HIS A 246 21.30 4.79 17.61
N LEU A 247 20.09 5.36 17.80
CA LEU A 247 18.80 4.69 17.61
C LEU A 247 18.16 5.01 16.25
N ARG A 248 18.72 5.93 15.46
CA ARG A 248 18.11 6.38 14.20
C ARG A 248 18.00 5.28 13.15
N THR A 249 19.00 4.40 13.08
CA THR A 249 18.98 3.27 12.14
C THR A 249 17.84 2.31 12.48
N ASP A 250 17.74 1.92 13.76
CA ASP A 250 16.66 1.07 14.26
C ASP A 250 15.29 1.73 14.05
N GLY A 251 15.21 3.04 14.33
CA GLY A 251 14.00 3.85 14.10
C GLY A 251 13.57 3.86 12.62
N THR A 252 14.49 4.02 11.68
CA THR A 252 14.19 4.02 10.23
C THR A 252 13.67 2.65 9.79
N SER A 253 14.31 1.58 10.24
CA SER A 253 13.88 0.21 9.97
C SER A 253 12.48 -0.03 10.54
N MET A 254 12.22 0.38 11.78
CA MET A 254 10.93 0.20 12.44
C MET A 254 9.80 0.98 11.76
N LEU A 255 10.02 2.24 11.36
CA LEU A 255 9.04 3.01 10.56
C LEU A 255 8.69 2.29 9.26
N THR A 256 9.68 1.71 8.60
CA THR A 256 9.46 0.98 7.33
C THR A 256 8.68 -0.31 7.56
N VAL A 257 9.05 -1.10 8.57
CA VAL A 257 8.36 -2.35 8.92
C VAL A 257 6.90 -2.07 9.31
N VAL A 258 6.67 -1.12 10.21
CA VAL A 258 5.32 -0.75 10.65
C VAL A 258 4.46 -0.27 9.48
N ARG A 259 5.01 0.57 8.60
CA ARG A 259 4.30 1.00 7.39
C ARG A 259 3.92 -0.18 6.50
N ASN A 260 4.83 -1.12 6.25
CA ASN A 260 4.59 -2.26 5.37
C ASN A 260 3.54 -3.21 5.95
N VAL A 261 3.64 -3.55 7.24
CA VAL A 261 2.62 -4.38 7.92
C VAL A 261 1.27 -3.66 7.90
N ALA A 262 1.23 -2.38 8.20
CA ALA A 262 0.00 -1.59 8.16
C ALA A 262 -0.60 -1.53 6.74
N SER A 263 0.25 -1.48 5.70
CA SER A 263 -0.23 -1.50 4.31
C SER A 263 -0.92 -2.82 3.97
N SER A 264 -0.38 -3.95 4.39
CA SER A 264 -1.00 -5.26 4.15
C SER A 264 -2.31 -5.43 4.90
N ILE A 265 -2.34 -5.01 6.18
CA ILE A 265 -3.59 -4.99 6.94
C ILE A 265 -4.64 -4.12 6.22
N GLY A 266 -4.24 -2.93 5.76
CA GLY A 266 -5.14 -2.02 5.06
C GLY A 266 -5.66 -2.60 3.74
N ILE A 267 -4.79 -3.17 2.92
CA ILE A 267 -5.15 -3.81 1.65
C ILE A 267 -6.11 -4.98 1.92
N SER A 268 -5.78 -5.84 2.87
CA SER A 268 -6.61 -7.00 3.23
C SER A 268 -8.02 -6.59 3.67
N ILE A 269 -8.14 -5.60 4.58
CA ILE A 269 -9.44 -5.09 5.03
C ILE A 269 -10.26 -4.55 3.86
N VAL A 270 -9.63 -3.78 2.98
CA VAL A 270 -10.33 -3.11 1.88
C VAL A 270 -10.75 -4.11 0.80
N ILE A 271 -9.90 -5.09 0.48
CA ILE A 271 -10.25 -6.17 -0.46
C ILE A 271 -11.40 -7.01 0.12
N ALA A 272 -11.35 -7.39 1.40
CA ALA A 272 -12.42 -8.11 2.07
C ALA A 272 -13.75 -7.36 2.01
N GLN A 273 -13.73 -6.03 2.23
CA GLN A 273 -14.94 -5.20 2.11
C GLN A 273 -15.46 -5.13 0.67
N LEU A 274 -14.55 -5.03 -0.30
CA LEU A 274 -14.91 -5.02 -1.72
C LEU A 274 -15.56 -6.34 -2.13
N THR A 275 -14.94 -7.48 -1.81
CA THR A 275 -15.45 -8.81 -2.14
C THR A 275 -16.83 -9.05 -1.51
N ARG A 276 -16.98 -8.76 -0.21
CA ARG A 276 -18.29 -8.88 0.47
C ARG A 276 -19.34 -7.93 -0.13
N GLY A 277 -18.94 -6.71 -0.46
CA GLY A 277 -19.82 -5.74 -1.13
C GLY A 277 -20.31 -6.25 -2.49
N THR A 278 -19.38 -6.75 -3.29
CA THR A 278 -19.69 -7.32 -4.62
C THR A 278 -20.61 -8.54 -4.51
N THR A 279 -20.29 -9.49 -3.63
CA THR A 279 -21.13 -10.69 -3.40
C THR A 279 -22.54 -10.32 -2.95
N ARG A 280 -22.66 -9.32 -2.05
CA ARG A 280 -23.97 -8.85 -1.57
C ARG A 280 -24.79 -8.21 -2.68
N VAL A 281 -24.18 -7.32 -3.46
CA VAL A 281 -24.85 -6.65 -4.58
C VAL A 281 -25.26 -7.67 -5.64
N HIS A 282 -24.35 -8.62 -5.97
CA HIS A 282 -24.63 -9.71 -6.89
C HIS A 282 -25.84 -10.56 -6.41
N ALA A 283 -25.88 -10.96 -5.14
CA ALA A 283 -27.00 -11.72 -4.58
C ALA A 283 -28.32 -10.95 -4.70
N VAL A 284 -28.33 -9.65 -4.39
CA VAL A 284 -29.54 -8.80 -4.52
C VAL A 284 -29.97 -8.67 -5.98
N LEU A 285 -29.05 -8.50 -6.90
CA LEU A 285 -29.37 -8.41 -8.32
C LEU A 285 -29.86 -9.75 -8.88
N ALA A 286 -29.25 -10.87 -8.47
CA ALA A 286 -29.63 -12.21 -8.89
C ALA A 286 -31.08 -12.57 -8.50
N GLU A 287 -31.60 -12.06 -7.36
CA GLU A 287 -33.01 -12.23 -6.99
C GLU A 287 -33.99 -11.62 -8.00
N HIS A 288 -33.54 -10.59 -8.73
CA HIS A 288 -34.35 -9.91 -9.75
C HIS A 288 -34.23 -10.54 -11.15
N ILE A 289 -33.23 -11.42 -11.35
CA ILE A 289 -32.99 -12.15 -12.61
C ILE A 289 -33.74 -13.47 -12.58
N ASN A 290 -35.02 -13.43 -12.98
CA ASN A 290 -35.81 -14.65 -13.13
C ASN A 290 -36.49 -14.68 -14.50
N PRO A 291 -36.86 -15.87 -15.04
CA PRO A 291 -37.44 -16.00 -16.37
C PRO A 291 -38.77 -15.24 -16.55
N PHE A 292 -39.42 -14.82 -15.45
CA PHE A 292 -40.70 -14.11 -15.47
C PHE A 292 -40.54 -12.56 -15.40
N ASN A 293 -39.29 -12.08 -15.29
CA ASN A 293 -39.06 -10.63 -15.27
C ASN A 293 -39.23 -10.05 -16.67
N ASN A 294 -40.25 -9.18 -16.82
CA ASN A 294 -40.59 -8.58 -18.10
C ASN A 294 -39.42 -7.78 -18.74
N ALA A 295 -38.51 -7.24 -17.97
CA ALA A 295 -37.34 -6.53 -18.48
C ALA A 295 -36.37 -7.47 -19.23
N LEU A 296 -36.28 -8.73 -18.79
CA LEU A 296 -35.44 -9.74 -19.42
C LEU A 296 -36.11 -10.41 -20.65
N GLN A 297 -37.43 -10.19 -20.83
CA GLN A 297 -38.18 -10.69 -21.98
C GLN A 297 -38.19 -9.73 -23.17
N MET A 298 -37.53 -8.55 -23.05
CA MET A 298 -37.43 -7.61 -24.16
C MET A 298 -36.64 -8.23 -25.33
N PRO A 299 -37.05 -8.02 -26.59
CA PRO A 299 -36.41 -8.62 -27.76
C PRO A 299 -34.90 -8.40 -27.86
N ASN A 300 -34.41 -7.22 -27.41
CA ASN A 300 -33.02 -6.88 -27.42
C ASN A 300 -32.17 -7.65 -26.38
N VAL A 301 -32.77 -8.14 -25.31
CA VAL A 301 -32.11 -8.91 -24.25
C VAL A 301 -32.14 -10.40 -24.57
N THR A 302 -33.30 -10.90 -25.03
CA THR A 302 -33.45 -12.32 -25.39
C THR A 302 -32.65 -12.73 -26.62
N SER A 303 -32.32 -11.79 -27.51
CA SER A 303 -31.44 -12.06 -28.66
C SER A 303 -29.96 -12.21 -28.28
N SER A 304 -29.55 -11.61 -27.17
CA SER A 304 -28.14 -11.63 -26.71
C SER A 304 -27.89 -12.60 -25.56
N ILE A 305 -28.92 -12.92 -24.75
CA ILE A 305 -28.77 -13.73 -23.54
C ILE A 305 -29.90 -14.75 -23.45
N ASN A 306 -29.59 -16.04 -23.64
CA ASN A 306 -30.56 -17.11 -23.44
C ASN A 306 -30.44 -17.69 -22.03
N LEU A 307 -31.29 -17.21 -21.12
CA LEU A 307 -31.32 -17.62 -19.71
C LEU A 307 -31.63 -19.11 -19.48
N ASN A 308 -32.09 -19.82 -20.49
CA ASN A 308 -32.36 -21.27 -20.42
C ASN A 308 -31.11 -22.10 -20.66
N THR A 309 -29.98 -21.50 -21.03
CA THR A 309 -28.70 -22.18 -21.21
C THR A 309 -27.75 -21.84 -20.07
N ASP A 310 -26.90 -22.80 -19.67
CA ASP A 310 -25.88 -22.59 -18.64
C ASP A 310 -24.89 -21.49 -19.05
N MET A 311 -24.63 -21.34 -20.35
CA MET A 311 -23.78 -20.28 -20.90
C MET A 311 -24.46 -18.91 -20.81
N GLY A 312 -25.75 -18.82 -21.01
CA GLY A 312 -26.51 -17.55 -20.85
C GLY A 312 -26.63 -17.10 -19.40
N ARG A 313 -26.62 -18.04 -18.45
CA ARG A 313 -26.54 -17.74 -17.00
C ARG A 313 -25.15 -17.27 -16.60
N ALA A 314 -24.12 -17.95 -17.10
CA ALA A 314 -22.73 -17.57 -16.84
C ALA A 314 -22.28 -16.22 -17.47
N THR A 315 -23.04 -15.67 -18.42
CA THR A 315 -22.76 -14.33 -18.97
C THR A 315 -23.35 -13.20 -18.12
N MET A 316 -24.15 -13.53 -17.10
CA MET A 316 -24.68 -12.58 -16.12
C MET A 316 -23.92 -12.59 -14.79
N ASP A 317 -23.12 -13.60 -14.55
CA ASP A 317 -22.14 -13.70 -13.45
C ASP A 317 -20.87 -12.91 -13.77
#